data_bb9eccc4589d2dbb564da9360048b7f2
#
_entry.id   bb9eccc4589d2dbb564da9360048b7f2
#
_cell.length_a   1.000
_cell.length_b   1.000
_cell.length_c   1.000
_cell.angle_alpha   90.00
_cell.angle_beta   90.00
_cell.angle_gamma   90.00
#
_symmetry.space_group_name_H-M   'P 1'
#
loop_
_entity.id
_entity.type
_entity.pdbx_description
1 polymer ?
#
loop_
_entity_poly.entity_id
_entity_poly.type
_entity_poly.pdbx_seq_one_letter_code
_entity_poly.pdbx_strand_id
1 'polypeptide(L)'
;MAGTSDDPPARGAPSGLPPVRPSGRMTYAAPISRTNPACLLFLIDQSSSMAEPFVGGDGESKAQVVADALNRLIQNLVLRSAKADGVRDYFRVGVIGYGQSVTAALGGSLPHRALVPVSQLGTGPLVRVETRIKEVVGADGRVVQQKAKFPVWFDPTAGGPTPMCEAVAAAGLVVKGFMDEFPDAYPPLVLNLTDGLPNDGNPQRNARLLTNVGTSDGSALFFNLLISSKPVPADYFPSDEDNLPDTAGKLVFRMSSVLPPALFAAAKAEGLALKPKARGVVVNADPTAVVRFLDIGTRVTPSGR
;
A
#
# COMPACT_ATOMS: atom_id res chain seq x y z
N MET A 1 50.95 16.73 -39.36
CA MET A 1 49.67 17.43 -39.11
C MET A 1 48.88 16.56 -38.15
N ALA A 2 48.83 16.96 -36.91
CA ALA A 2 48.12 16.24 -35.85
C ALA A 2 46.69 16.81 -35.74
N GLY A 3 45.68 15.94 -35.92
CA GLY A 3 44.28 16.29 -35.68
C GLY A 3 43.91 16.10 -34.23
N THR A 4 43.57 17.17 -33.54
CA THR A 4 43.01 17.17 -32.20
C THR A 4 41.52 16.86 -32.27
N SER A 5 41.12 15.76 -31.66
CA SER A 5 39.69 15.41 -31.42
C SER A 5 39.24 16.13 -30.15
N ASP A 6 38.39 17.14 -30.31
CA ASP A 6 37.67 17.78 -29.20
C ASP A 6 36.44 16.93 -28.87
N ASP A 7 36.49 16.12 -27.80
CA ASP A 7 35.33 15.53 -27.16
C ASP A 7 34.69 16.53 -26.17
N PRO A 8 33.37 16.76 -26.20
CA PRO A 8 32.73 17.64 -25.24
C PRO A 8 32.64 16.96 -23.86
N PRO A 9 32.76 17.75 -22.75
CA PRO A 9 32.74 17.20 -21.41
C PRO A 9 31.38 16.61 -21.07
N ALA A 10 31.41 15.40 -20.51
CA ALA A 10 30.24 14.70 -19.99
C ALA A 10 29.46 15.57 -18.98
N ARG A 11 28.19 15.82 -19.25
CA ARG A 11 27.31 16.53 -18.33
C ARG A 11 27.19 15.72 -17.05
N GLY A 12 27.61 16.34 -15.94
CA GLY A 12 27.52 15.77 -14.60
C GLY A 12 26.06 15.41 -14.24
N ALA A 13 25.89 14.22 -13.67
CA ALA A 13 24.63 13.79 -13.08
C ALA A 13 24.19 14.80 -11.98
N PRO A 14 22.87 15.07 -11.83
CA PRO A 14 22.41 15.97 -10.78
C PRO A 14 22.79 15.39 -9.42
N SER A 15 23.50 16.21 -8.63
CA SER A 15 23.84 15.93 -7.24
C SER A 15 22.56 15.78 -6.43
N GLY A 16 22.16 14.53 -6.16
CA GLY A 16 21.07 14.23 -5.25
C GLY A 16 21.43 14.76 -3.86
N LEU A 17 20.54 15.57 -3.28
CA LEU A 17 20.61 15.95 -1.87
C LEU A 17 20.74 14.67 -1.02
N PRO A 18 21.57 14.67 0.04
CA PRO A 18 21.71 13.51 0.90
C PRO A 18 20.35 13.17 1.53
N PRO A 19 20.02 11.87 1.69
CA PRO A 19 18.77 11.46 2.31
C PRO A 19 18.68 12.06 3.72
N VAL A 20 17.57 12.72 4.03
CA VAL A 20 17.26 13.19 5.37
C VAL A 20 17.07 11.95 6.24
N ARG A 21 18.07 11.60 7.02
CA ARG A 21 17.96 10.54 8.02
C ARG A 21 17.23 11.11 9.24
N PRO A 22 16.26 10.38 9.83
CA PRO A 22 15.67 10.76 11.11
C PRO A 22 16.80 10.98 12.14
N SER A 23 16.88 12.16 12.71
CA SER A 23 17.96 12.54 13.67
C SER A 23 17.66 12.14 15.12
N GLY A 24 16.62 11.32 15.35
CA GLY A 24 16.13 10.93 16.67
C GLY A 24 15.80 9.44 16.80
N ARG A 25 15.37 9.04 17.99
CA ARG A 25 14.81 7.71 18.23
C ARG A 25 13.50 7.59 17.44
N MET A 26 13.42 6.63 16.50
CA MET A 26 12.19 6.35 15.74
C MET A 26 11.08 5.94 16.71
N THR A 27 10.03 6.75 16.80
CA THR A 27 8.94 6.54 17.76
C THR A 27 7.70 5.94 17.10
N TYR A 28 7.43 6.27 15.84
CA TYR A 28 6.21 5.88 15.12
C TYR A 28 4.95 6.19 15.93
N ALA A 29 4.91 7.38 16.53
CA ALA A 29 3.87 7.81 17.44
C ALA A 29 3.34 9.22 17.15
N ALA A 30 3.78 9.86 16.05
CA ALA A 30 3.30 11.19 15.67
C ALA A 30 1.78 11.20 15.54
N PRO A 31 1.10 12.18 16.16
CA PRO A 31 -0.36 12.25 16.14
C PRO A 31 -0.86 12.63 14.75
N ILE A 32 -1.85 11.88 14.25
CA ILE A 32 -2.48 12.16 12.96
C ILE A 32 -3.54 13.25 13.13
N SER A 33 -3.39 14.32 12.36
CA SER A 33 -4.27 15.49 12.36
C SER A 33 -4.43 16.05 10.94
N ARG A 34 -5.22 17.13 10.77
CA ARG A 34 -5.32 17.82 9.48
C ARG A 34 -4.03 18.50 9.04
N THR A 35 -3.22 18.94 10.00
CA THR A 35 -1.91 19.56 9.75
C THR A 35 -0.78 18.55 9.61
N ASN A 36 -0.96 17.34 10.17
CA ASN A 36 -0.03 16.23 10.08
C ASN A 36 -0.79 14.96 9.65
N PRO A 37 -1.21 14.85 8.37
CA PRO A 37 -1.95 13.68 7.89
C PRO A 37 -1.06 12.45 7.81
N ALA A 38 -1.65 11.25 7.84
CA ALA A 38 -0.93 10.03 7.49
C ALA A 38 -0.92 9.81 5.97
N CYS A 39 0.22 9.37 5.44
CA CYS A 39 0.36 8.96 4.05
C CYS A 39 0.16 7.45 3.91
N LEU A 40 -0.83 7.05 3.11
CA LEU A 40 -1.11 5.66 2.73
C LEU A 40 -0.98 5.53 1.22
N LEU A 41 0.07 4.87 0.75
CA LEU A 41 0.34 4.66 -0.67
C LEU A 41 0.28 3.17 -0.99
N PHE A 42 -0.58 2.80 -1.93
CA PHE A 42 -0.75 1.42 -2.37
C PHE A 42 -0.07 1.22 -3.72
N LEU A 43 0.75 0.18 -3.83
CA LEU A 43 1.30 -0.34 -5.07
C LEU A 43 0.52 -1.61 -5.41
N ILE A 44 -0.19 -1.61 -6.53
CA ILE A 44 -1.06 -2.71 -6.92
C ILE A 44 -0.54 -3.33 -8.20
N ASP A 45 -0.17 -4.59 -8.11
CA ASP A 45 0.16 -5.40 -9.27
C ASP A 45 -1.04 -5.50 -10.20
N GLN A 46 -0.83 -5.13 -11.45
CA GLN A 46 -1.81 -5.18 -12.54
C GLN A 46 -1.28 -6.04 -13.69
N SER A 47 -0.31 -6.93 -13.42
CA SER A 47 0.23 -7.84 -14.43
C SER A 47 -0.81 -8.86 -14.89
N SER A 48 -0.50 -9.54 -15.99
CA SER A 48 -1.45 -10.49 -16.62
C SER A 48 -1.90 -11.61 -15.68
N SER A 49 -1.05 -12.08 -14.75
CA SER A 49 -1.38 -13.11 -13.76
C SER A 49 -2.48 -12.68 -12.76
N MET A 50 -2.67 -11.37 -12.58
CA MET A 50 -3.74 -10.85 -11.74
C MET A 50 -5.15 -11.07 -12.32
N ALA A 51 -5.27 -11.44 -13.60
CA ALA A 51 -6.53 -11.87 -14.21
C ALA A 51 -6.95 -13.29 -13.81
N GLU A 52 -6.03 -14.09 -13.27
CA GLU A 52 -6.32 -15.46 -12.85
C GLU A 52 -7.27 -15.50 -11.65
N PRO A 53 -8.08 -16.59 -11.52
CA PRO A 53 -8.93 -16.78 -10.34
C PRO A 53 -8.11 -16.75 -9.05
N PHE A 54 -8.66 -16.12 -8.01
CA PHE A 54 -8.04 -16.11 -6.70
C PHE A 54 -8.19 -17.48 -6.02
N VAL A 55 -7.09 -18.09 -5.63
CA VAL A 55 -7.10 -19.40 -4.95
C VAL A 55 -7.77 -19.28 -3.59
N GLY A 56 -8.78 -20.13 -3.32
CA GLY A 56 -9.58 -20.09 -2.09
C GLY A 56 -10.68 -19.02 -2.11
N GLY A 57 -10.91 -18.35 -3.24
CA GLY A 57 -12.03 -17.44 -3.47
C GLY A 57 -13.20 -18.08 -4.22
N ASP A 58 -14.23 -17.28 -4.49
CA ASP A 58 -15.48 -17.70 -5.16
C ASP A 58 -15.37 -17.64 -6.71
N GLY A 59 -14.17 -17.76 -7.26
CA GLY A 59 -13.91 -17.70 -8.71
C GLY A 59 -13.64 -16.29 -9.26
N GLU A 60 -13.65 -15.26 -8.42
CA GLU A 60 -13.24 -13.90 -8.81
C GLU A 60 -11.74 -13.85 -9.10
N SER A 61 -11.33 -12.95 -10.00
CA SER A 61 -9.92 -12.74 -10.28
C SER A 61 -9.19 -12.09 -9.10
N LYS A 62 -7.87 -12.29 -9.02
CA LYS A 62 -7.01 -11.64 -8.02
C LYS A 62 -7.18 -10.12 -8.08
N ALA A 63 -7.22 -9.54 -9.29
CA ALA A 63 -7.43 -8.11 -9.51
C ALA A 63 -8.76 -7.63 -8.91
N GLN A 64 -9.87 -8.40 -9.08
CA GLN A 64 -11.18 -8.05 -8.54
C GLN A 64 -11.18 -8.06 -7.00
N VAL A 65 -10.64 -9.11 -6.39
CA VAL A 65 -10.58 -9.24 -4.93
C VAL A 65 -9.75 -8.11 -4.31
N VAL A 66 -8.59 -7.80 -4.89
CA VAL A 66 -7.73 -6.70 -4.44
C VAL A 66 -8.43 -5.36 -4.60
N ALA A 67 -9.08 -5.11 -5.73
CA ALA A 67 -9.82 -3.87 -5.98
C ALA A 67 -10.96 -3.69 -4.98
N ASP A 68 -11.71 -4.73 -4.69
CA ASP A 68 -12.81 -4.71 -3.72
C ASP A 68 -12.32 -4.44 -2.30
N ALA A 69 -11.24 -5.09 -1.88
CA ALA A 69 -10.64 -4.87 -0.58
C ALA A 69 -10.12 -3.43 -0.43
N LEU A 70 -9.46 -2.90 -1.47
CA LEU A 70 -8.95 -1.53 -1.48
C LEU A 70 -10.10 -0.50 -1.46
N ASN A 71 -11.15 -0.68 -2.25
CA ASN A 71 -12.32 0.20 -2.24
C ASN A 71 -13.03 0.22 -0.89
N ARG A 72 -13.17 -0.94 -0.22
CA ARG A 72 -13.71 -1.02 1.16
C ARG A 72 -12.83 -0.28 2.15
N LEU A 73 -11.50 -0.42 2.03
CA LEU A 73 -10.56 0.31 2.88
C LEU A 73 -10.70 1.83 2.67
N ILE A 74 -10.72 2.30 1.43
CA ILE A 74 -10.89 3.73 1.12
C ILE A 74 -12.22 4.24 1.71
N GLN A 75 -13.32 3.50 1.53
CA GLN A 75 -14.60 3.84 2.15
C GLN A 75 -14.49 3.97 3.67
N ASN A 76 -13.81 3.03 4.34
CA ASN A 76 -13.61 3.08 5.78
C ASN A 76 -12.77 4.29 6.22
N LEU A 77 -11.74 4.66 5.45
CA LEU A 77 -10.92 5.87 5.72
C LEU A 77 -11.77 7.15 5.61
N VAL A 78 -12.63 7.24 4.59
CA VAL A 78 -13.59 8.35 4.43
C VAL A 78 -14.54 8.43 5.61
N LEU A 79 -15.16 7.29 6.00
CA LEU A 79 -16.10 7.23 7.13
C LEU A 79 -15.44 7.59 8.46
N ARG A 80 -14.23 7.10 8.72
CA ARG A 80 -13.45 7.44 9.94
C ARG A 80 -13.06 8.91 9.99
N SER A 81 -12.93 9.55 8.85
CA SER A 81 -12.58 10.97 8.71
C SER A 81 -13.79 11.89 8.71
N ALA A 82 -15.01 11.36 8.59
CA ALA A 82 -16.26 12.12 8.59
C ALA A 82 -16.57 12.69 9.99
N LYS A 83 -16.88 13.99 10.04
CA LYS A 83 -17.33 14.73 11.23
C LYS A 83 -18.55 15.56 10.86
N ALA A 84 -19.14 16.25 11.83
CA ALA A 84 -20.31 17.09 11.60
C ALA A 84 -20.07 18.23 10.58
N ASP A 85 -18.81 18.68 10.47
CA ASP A 85 -18.34 19.72 9.54
C ASP A 85 -17.80 19.19 8.19
N GLY A 86 -17.94 17.90 7.91
CA GLY A 86 -17.48 17.24 6.69
C GLY A 86 -16.38 16.22 6.89
N VAL A 87 -15.74 15.81 5.79
CA VAL A 87 -14.62 14.85 5.81
C VAL A 87 -13.31 15.59 6.06
N ARG A 88 -12.62 15.25 7.15
CA ARG A 88 -11.36 15.90 7.53
C ARG A 88 -10.15 15.18 6.92
N ASP A 89 -9.14 15.94 6.50
CA ASP A 89 -7.92 15.44 5.83
C ASP A 89 -6.92 14.80 6.81
N TYR A 90 -7.35 13.74 7.48
CA TYR A 90 -6.48 12.92 8.32
C TYR A 90 -5.56 12.00 7.53
N PHE A 91 -5.88 11.76 6.25
CA PHE A 91 -5.13 10.86 5.38
C PHE A 91 -4.88 11.49 4.01
N ARG A 92 -3.69 11.22 3.48
CA ARG A 92 -3.34 11.34 2.06
C ARG A 92 -3.27 9.93 1.49
N VAL A 93 -4.12 9.62 0.53
CA VAL A 93 -4.24 8.28 -0.04
C VAL A 93 -3.80 8.29 -1.49
N GLY A 94 -2.97 7.34 -1.87
CA GLY A 94 -2.54 7.15 -3.25
C GLY A 94 -2.59 5.69 -3.67
N VAL A 95 -2.80 5.47 -4.96
CA VAL A 95 -2.72 4.14 -5.58
C VAL A 95 -1.87 4.26 -6.84
N ILE A 96 -0.83 3.47 -6.92
CA ILE A 96 -0.02 3.26 -8.13
C ILE A 96 -0.30 1.84 -8.62
N GLY A 97 -0.86 1.72 -9.82
CA GLY A 97 -0.96 0.46 -10.51
C GLY A 97 0.30 0.20 -11.33
N TYR A 98 0.77 -1.04 -11.37
CA TYR A 98 1.91 -1.43 -12.20
C TYR A 98 1.61 -2.72 -12.96
N GLY A 99 1.70 -2.64 -14.28
CA GLY A 99 1.40 -3.67 -15.27
C GLY A 99 1.90 -3.22 -16.62
N GLN A 100 1.02 -2.96 -17.56
CA GLN A 100 1.37 -2.38 -18.86
C GLN A 100 2.09 -1.02 -18.73
N SER A 101 1.83 -0.29 -17.66
CA SER A 101 2.50 0.97 -17.29
C SER A 101 2.50 1.13 -15.78
N VAL A 102 3.33 2.04 -15.27
CA VAL A 102 3.34 2.44 -13.85
C VAL A 102 2.69 3.82 -13.75
N THR A 103 1.49 3.89 -13.21
CA THR A 103 0.69 5.12 -13.18
C THR A 103 -0.15 5.25 -11.92
N ALA A 104 -0.55 6.49 -11.57
CA ALA A 104 -1.59 6.71 -10.57
C ALA A 104 -2.91 6.09 -11.05
N ALA A 105 -3.54 5.27 -10.19
CA ALA A 105 -4.63 4.40 -10.58
C ALA A 105 -5.98 4.73 -9.91
N LEU A 106 -6.07 5.81 -9.13
CA LEU A 106 -7.37 6.32 -8.68
C LEU A 106 -8.13 6.92 -9.85
N GLY A 107 -9.35 6.45 -10.05
CA GLY A 107 -10.20 6.83 -11.18
C GLY A 107 -11.07 8.08 -10.93
N GLY A 108 -12.04 8.29 -11.79
CA GLY A 108 -12.96 9.42 -11.75
C GLY A 108 -12.30 10.74 -12.18
N SER A 109 -12.61 11.84 -11.51
CA SER A 109 -11.96 13.14 -11.73
C SER A 109 -10.68 13.31 -10.91
N LEU A 110 -10.16 12.23 -10.33
CA LEU A 110 -8.91 12.18 -9.57
C LEU A 110 -7.73 11.59 -10.38
N PRO A 111 -7.76 11.51 -11.72
CA PRO A 111 -6.73 10.86 -12.49
C PRO A 111 -5.38 11.59 -12.31
N HIS A 112 -4.32 10.82 -12.32
CA HIS A 112 -2.93 11.29 -12.33
C HIS A 112 -2.44 12.01 -11.06
N ARG A 113 -3.20 12.01 -9.96
CA ARG A 113 -2.69 12.49 -8.67
C ARG A 113 -2.12 11.31 -7.87
N ALA A 114 -0.84 11.40 -7.56
CA ALA A 114 -0.15 10.36 -6.79
C ALA A 114 -0.70 10.23 -5.35
N LEU A 115 -1.05 11.34 -4.69
CA LEU A 115 -1.68 11.40 -3.38
C LEU A 115 -2.87 12.34 -3.38
N VAL A 116 -3.98 11.90 -2.81
CA VAL A 116 -5.26 12.64 -2.74
C VAL A 116 -5.67 12.79 -1.28
N PRO A 117 -6.07 14.00 -0.82
CA PRO A 117 -6.69 14.16 0.48
C PRO A 117 -7.95 13.32 0.61
N VAL A 118 -8.16 12.69 1.77
CA VAL A 118 -9.33 11.81 1.99
C VAL A 118 -10.66 12.56 1.85
N SER A 119 -10.69 13.87 2.09
CA SER A 119 -11.87 14.71 1.84
C SER A 119 -12.29 14.71 0.37
N GLN A 120 -11.33 14.73 -0.56
CA GLN A 120 -11.63 14.67 -1.99
C GLN A 120 -12.15 13.29 -2.41
N LEU A 121 -11.74 12.20 -1.74
CA LEU A 121 -12.32 10.88 -1.95
C LEU A 121 -13.76 10.82 -1.44
N GLY A 122 -14.07 11.51 -0.34
CA GLY A 122 -15.42 11.55 0.24
C GLY A 122 -16.43 12.45 -0.48
N THR A 123 -15.96 13.49 -1.16
CA THR A 123 -16.81 14.52 -1.80
C THR A 123 -16.60 14.62 -3.31
N GLY A 124 -15.50 14.09 -3.81
CA GLY A 124 -15.14 14.11 -5.23
C GLY A 124 -15.91 13.07 -6.05
N PRO A 125 -15.89 13.19 -7.37
CA PRO A 125 -16.47 12.19 -8.25
C PRO A 125 -15.69 10.88 -8.14
N LEU A 126 -16.44 9.82 -7.93
CA LEU A 126 -16.00 8.44 -7.91
C LEU A 126 -15.95 7.92 -9.36
N VAL A 127 -15.27 6.79 -9.59
CA VAL A 127 -15.43 6.08 -10.86
C VAL A 127 -16.90 5.73 -11.05
N ARG A 128 -17.50 5.07 -10.05
CA ARG A 128 -18.93 4.74 -10.02
C ARG A 128 -19.40 4.34 -8.62
N VAL A 129 -20.71 4.26 -8.45
CA VAL A 129 -21.35 3.63 -7.29
C VAL A 129 -22.12 2.41 -7.75
N GLU A 130 -21.69 1.24 -7.30
CA GLU A 130 -22.38 -0.04 -7.56
C GLU A 130 -23.45 -0.31 -6.50
N THR A 131 -24.48 -1.07 -6.89
CA THR A 131 -25.43 -1.64 -5.93
C THR A 131 -25.08 -3.11 -5.79
N ARG A 132 -24.63 -3.51 -4.61
CA ARG A 132 -24.26 -4.90 -4.29
C ARG A 132 -25.22 -5.48 -3.28
N ILE A 133 -25.42 -6.79 -3.34
CA ILE A 133 -26.22 -7.54 -2.35
C ILE A 133 -25.27 -7.87 -1.19
N LYS A 134 -25.68 -7.49 0.02
CA LYS A 134 -25.00 -7.85 1.26
C LYS A 134 -25.89 -8.73 2.10
N GLU A 135 -25.38 -9.84 2.57
CA GLU A 135 -26.08 -10.65 3.56
C GLU A 135 -25.90 -10.03 4.95
N VAL A 136 -27.02 -9.82 5.63
CA VAL A 136 -27.07 -9.24 6.99
C VAL A 136 -27.87 -10.18 7.86
N VAL A 137 -27.38 -10.48 9.05
CA VAL A 137 -28.14 -11.21 10.04
C VAL A 137 -29.13 -10.25 10.68
N GLY A 138 -30.43 -10.50 10.46
CA GLY A 138 -31.51 -9.73 11.08
C GLY A 138 -31.60 -9.95 12.59
N ALA A 139 -32.39 -9.12 13.27
CA ALA A 139 -32.57 -9.20 14.71
C ALA A 139 -33.20 -10.54 15.16
N ASP A 140 -33.85 -11.27 14.24
CA ASP A 140 -34.45 -12.60 14.41
C ASP A 140 -33.47 -13.76 14.10
N GLY A 141 -32.19 -13.45 13.84
CA GLY A 141 -31.14 -14.41 13.49
C GLY A 141 -31.22 -14.94 12.05
N ARG A 142 -32.13 -14.44 11.21
CA ARG A 142 -32.24 -14.84 9.80
C ARG A 142 -31.29 -14.04 8.94
N VAL A 143 -30.66 -14.71 7.98
CA VAL A 143 -29.88 -14.04 6.94
C VAL A 143 -30.83 -13.41 5.93
N VAL A 144 -30.77 -12.09 5.80
CA VAL A 144 -31.54 -11.33 4.81
C VAL A 144 -30.59 -10.64 3.83
N GLN A 145 -30.96 -10.61 2.56
CA GLN A 145 -30.23 -9.93 1.52
C GLN A 145 -30.62 -8.45 1.50
N GLN A 146 -29.64 -7.58 1.70
CA GLN A 146 -29.82 -6.13 1.66
C GLN A 146 -29.02 -5.52 0.52
N LYS A 147 -29.66 -4.63 -0.25
CA LYS A 147 -28.94 -3.82 -1.24
C LYS A 147 -28.11 -2.76 -0.53
N ALA A 148 -26.82 -2.73 -0.77
CA ALA A 148 -25.89 -1.71 -0.26
C ALA A 148 -25.19 -0.99 -1.41
N LYS A 149 -24.97 0.32 -1.26
CA LYS A 149 -24.14 1.09 -2.17
C LYS A 149 -22.68 0.78 -1.93
N PHE A 150 -21.94 0.46 -2.99
CA PHE A 150 -20.52 0.17 -2.97
C PHE A 150 -19.80 1.20 -3.85
N PRO A 151 -19.11 2.18 -3.26
CA PRO A 151 -18.36 3.17 -4.02
C PRO A 151 -17.06 2.57 -4.57
N VAL A 152 -16.72 2.91 -5.80
CA VAL A 152 -15.54 2.40 -6.51
C VAL A 152 -14.66 3.58 -6.88
N TRP A 153 -13.46 3.64 -6.32
CA TRP A 153 -12.40 4.60 -6.65
C TRP A 153 -11.27 3.97 -7.48
N PHE A 154 -11.15 2.64 -7.40
CA PHE A 154 -10.12 1.86 -8.07
C PHE A 154 -10.77 0.68 -8.80
N ASP A 155 -10.53 0.59 -10.11
CA ASP A 155 -11.03 -0.51 -10.93
C ASP A 155 -10.05 -1.69 -10.98
N PRO A 156 -10.56 -2.93 -11.00
CA PRO A 156 -9.73 -4.10 -11.24
C PRO A 156 -9.13 -4.01 -12.65
N THR A 157 -7.81 -4.11 -12.73
CA THR A 157 -7.07 -4.09 -14.00
C THR A 157 -6.05 -5.20 -13.95
N ALA A 158 -5.90 -5.93 -15.08
CA ALA A 158 -4.87 -6.94 -15.24
C ALA A 158 -4.40 -6.95 -16.70
N GLY A 159 -3.08 -6.97 -16.91
CA GLY A 159 -2.44 -7.04 -18.21
C GLY A 159 -1.01 -6.52 -18.20
N GLY A 160 -0.17 -7.11 -19.04
CA GLY A 160 1.23 -6.72 -19.19
C GLY A 160 2.18 -7.38 -18.20
N PRO A 161 3.39 -6.82 -18.06
CA PRO A 161 4.46 -7.32 -17.22
C PRO A 161 4.27 -6.93 -15.73
N THR A 162 5.29 -7.23 -14.92
CA THR A 162 5.35 -6.87 -13.47
C THR A 162 6.51 -5.90 -13.21
N PRO A 163 6.43 -4.61 -13.59
CA PRO A 163 7.51 -3.62 -13.44
C PRO A 163 7.59 -3.11 -11.98
N MET A 164 7.89 -4.01 -11.05
CA MET A 164 7.92 -3.72 -9.62
C MET A 164 9.06 -2.77 -9.24
N CYS A 165 10.22 -2.85 -9.91
CA CYS A 165 11.34 -1.93 -9.63
C CYS A 165 10.94 -0.48 -9.94
N GLU A 166 10.29 -0.27 -11.10
CA GLU A 166 9.78 1.05 -11.51
C GLU A 166 8.70 1.54 -10.54
N ALA A 167 7.76 0.67 -10.13
CA ALA A 167 6.69 1.01 -9.18
C ALA A 167 7.25 1.45 -7.82
N VAL A 168 8.22 0.72 -7.26
CA VAL A 168 8.86 1.08 -5.98
C VAL A 168 9.67 2.38 -6.10
N ALA A 169 10.32 2.62 -7.25
CA ALA A 169 11.01 3.88 -7.51
C ALA A 169 10.02 5.06 -7.57
N ALA A 170 8.90 4.91 -8.29
CA ALA A 170 7.83 5.90 -8.35
C ALA A 170 7.25 6.20 -6.96
N ALA A 171 7.01 5.16 -6.15
CA ALA A 171 6.59 5.34 -4.76
C ALA A 171 7.58 6.18 -3.94
N GLY A 172 8.88 5.97 -4.14
CA GLY A 172 9.92 6.76 -3.47
C GLY A 172 9.82 8.26 -3.75
N LEU A 173 9.49 8.64 -4.99
CA LEU A 173 9.28 10.05 -5.36
C LEU A 173 8.04 10.65 -4.69
N VAL A 174 6.94 9.89 -4.66
CA VAL A 174 5.68 10.30 -4.02
C VAL A 174 5.87 10.49 -2.51
N VAL A 175 6.52 9.51 -1.86
CA VAL A 175 6.84 9.55 -0.43
C VAL A 175 7.74 10.73 -0.09
N LYS A 176 8.75 11.01 -0.93
CA LYS A 176 9.62 12.18 -0.74
C LYS A 176 8.81 13.48 -0.80
N GLY A 177 7.96 13.66 -1.79
CA GLY A 177 7.11 14.85 -1.90
C GLY A 177 6.20 15.04 -0.69
N PHE A 178 5.64 13.95 -0.14
CA PHE A 178 4.86 14.00 1.09
C PHE A 178 5.70 14.45 2.30
N MET A 179 6.90 13.91 2.47
CA MET A 179 7.77 14.26 3.60
C MET A 179 8.30 15.71 3.51
N ASP A 180 8.50 16.21 2.31
CA ASP A 180 8.89 17.61 2.09
C ASP A 180 7.75 18.57 2.53
N GLU A 181 6.47 18.15 2.36
CA GLU A 181 5.28 18.91 2.78
C GLU A 181 4.96 18.72 4.27
N PHE A 182 5.16 17.51 4.82
CA PHE A 182 4.80 17.12 6.18
C PHE A 182 5.97 16.45 6.93
N PRO A 183 7.06 17.18 7.25
CA PRO A 183 8.27 16.61 7.82
C PRO A 183 8.07 16.00 9.22
N ASP A 184 7.06 16.42 9.96
CA ASP A 184 6.75 15.96 11.32
C ASP A 184 5.56 15.00 11.40
N ALA A 185 5.03 14.56 10.24
CA ALA A 185 3.94 13.61 10.20
C ALA A 185 4.38 12.19 10.60
N TYR A 186 3.40 11.33 10.88
CA TYR A 186 3.64 9.88 10.95
C TYR A 186 4.32 9.41 9.65
N PRO A 187 5.34 8.54 9.73
CA PRO A 187 6.08 8.12 8.56
C PRO A 187 5.17 7.52 7.48
N PRO A 188 5.44 7.83 6.19
CA PRO A 188 4.67 7.26 5.10
C PRO A 188 4.63 5.74 5.15
N LEU A 189 3.45 5.18 4.89
CA LEU A 189 3.24 3.75 4.78
C LEU A 189 2.94 3.39 3.33
N VAL A 190 3.81 2.59 2.73
CA VAL A 190 3.65 2.03 1.39
C VAL A 190 3.29 0.56 1.51
N LEU A 191 2.17 0.15 0.89
CA LEU A 191 1.69 -1.23 0.88
C LEU A 191 1.71 -1.75 -0.56
N ASN A 192 2.51 -2.78 -0.81
CA ASN A 192 2.62 -3.44 -2.11
C ASN A 192 1.86 -4.76 -2.10
N LEU A 193 0.98 -4.97 -3.08
CA LEU A 193 0.21 -6.18 -3.28
C LEU A 193 0.58 -6.77 -4.65
N THR A 194 1.09 -8.00 -4.67
CA THR A 194 1.56 -8.70 -5.88
C THR A 194 1.25 -10.18 -5.80
N ASP A 195 1.22 -10.86 -6.93
CA ASP A 195 1.10 -12.33 -7.00
C ASP A 195 2.37 -13.02 -7.51
N GLY A 196 3.46 -12.25 -7.76
CA GLY A 196 4.63 -12.83 -8.39
C GLY A 196 5.95 -12.08 -8.24
N LEU A 197 6.89 -12.50 -9.07
CA LEU A 197 8.22 -11.91 -9.15
C LEU A 197 8.23 -10.73 -10.13
N PRO A 198 9.08 -9.72 -9.88
CA PRO A 198 9.32 -8.65 -10.85
C PRO A 198 10.00 -9.19 -12.12
N ASN A 199 9.72 -8.56 -13.26
CA ASN A 199 10.39 -8.85 -14.51
C ASN A 199 11.31 -7.72 -15.01
N ASP A 200 11.40 -6.63 -14.25
CA ASP A 200 12.22 -5.45 -14.53
C ASP A 200 13.49 -5.35 -13.66
N GLY A 201 13.84 -6.44 -12.94
CA GLY A 201 15.05 -6.53 -12.13
C GLY A 201 14.82 -6.85 -10.66
N ASN A 202 15.73 -6.41 -9.77
CA ASN A 202 15.64 -6.64 -8.33
C ASN A 202 15.23 -5.36 -7.59
N PRO A 203 13.99 -5.28 -7.06
CA PRO A 203 13.46 -4.08 -6.41
C PRO A 203 14.04 -3.81 -5.01
N GLN A 204 14.86 -4.70 -4.44
CA GLN A 204 15.41 -4.53 -3.08
C GLN A 204 16.22 -3.24 -2.90
N ARG A 205 16.92 -2.78 -3.97
CA ARG A 205 17.65 -1.51 -3.91
C ARG A 205 16.68 -0.35 -3.75
N ASN A 206 15.62 -0.31 -4.55
CA ASN A 206 14.60 0.74 -4.52
C ASN A 206 13.83 0.72 -3.19
N ALA A 207 13.50 -0.49 -2.67
CA ALA A 207 12.88 -0.66 -1.37
C ALA A 207 13.76 -0.09 -0.23
N ARG A 208 15.08 -0.34 -0.27
CA ARG A 208 16.02 0.25 0.70
C ARG A 208 16.10 1.77 0.59
N LEU A 209 16.11 2.33 -0.62
CA LEU A 209 16.11 3.78 -0.81
C LEU A 209 14.83 4.40 -0.23
N LEU A 210 13.67 3.79 -0.49
CA LEU A 210 12.38 4.21 0.02
C LEU A 210 12.33 4.17 1.57
N THR A 211 12.88 3.13 2.20
CA THR A 211 12.86 2.98 3.66
C THR A 211 14.01 3.70 4.38
N ASN A 212 14.98 4.25 3.64
CA ASN A 212 16.07 5.06 4.20
C ASN A 212 15.72 6.55 4.36
N VAL A 213 14.58 6.98 3.84
CA VAL A 213 14.05 8.33 4.05
C VAL A 213 12.93 8.28 5.08
N GLY A 214 12.61 9.40 5.71
CA GLY A 214 11.59 9.44 6.76
C GLY A 214 11.24 10.84 7.21
N THR A 215 10.26 10.93 8.11
CA THR A 215 9.89 12.11 8.86
C THR A 215 10.70 12.18 10.17
N SER A 216 10.50 13.21 10.98
CA SER A 216 11.11 13.31 12.32
C SER A 216 10.67 12.16 13.25
N ASP A 217 9.53 11.52 12.99
CA ASP A 217 8.97 10.41 13.79
C ASP A 217 9.51 9.02 13.41
N GLY A 218 10.05 8.85 12.20
CA GLY A 218 10.65 7.58 11.78
C GLY A 218 10.85 7.44 10.28
N SER A 219 11.45 6.33 9.89
CA SER A 219 11.63 5.96 8.47
C SER A 219 10.32 5.56 7.81
N ALA A 220 10.20 5.81 6.51
CA ALA A 220 9.09 5.30 5.71
C ALA A 220 8.98 3.77 5.85
N LEU A 221 7.76 3.30 5.90
CA LEU A 221 7.44 1.89 6.06
C LEU A 221 7.06 1.28 4.72
N PHE A 222 7.62 0.14 4.40
CA PHE A 222 7.27 -0.61 3.21
C PHE A 222 6.79 -2.01 3.60
N PHE A 223 5.53 -2.30 3.34
CA PHE A 223 4.89 -3.57 3.65
C PHE A 223 4.48 -4.26 2.36
N ASN A 224 4.51 -5.59 2.36
CA ASN A 224 4.25 -6.38 1.17
C ASN A 224 3.22 -7.48 1.45
N LEU A 225 2.39 -7.76 0.46
CA LEU A 225 1.50 -8.90 0.44
C LEU A 225 1.73 -9.69 -0.83
N LEU A 226 2.07 -10.98 -0.68
CA LEU A 226 2.19 -11.93 -1.77
C LEU A 226 0.96 -12.84 -1.82
N ILE A 227 0.16 -12.68 -2.88
CA ILE A 227 -1.03 -13.47 -3.13
C ILE A 227 -0.64 -14.91 -3.44
N SER A 228 -1.33 -15.87 -2.88
CA SER A 228 -1.06 -17.28 -3.10
C SER A 228 -1.48 -17.75 -4.50
N SER A 229 -0.62 -18.55 -5.11
CA SER A 229 -0.95 -19.37 -6.28
C SER A 229 -1.34 -20.81 -5.91
N LYS A 230 -1.37 -21.14 -4.61
CA LYS A 230 -1.66 -22.48 -4.09
C LYS A 230 -2.58 -22.43 -2.86
N PRO A 231 -3.40 -23.44 -2.61
CA PRO A 231 -4.28 -23.49 -1.44
C PRO A 231 -3.49 -23.87 -0.17
N VAL A 232 -2.63 -22.96 0.27
CA VAL A 232 -1.83 -23.10 1.50
C VAL A 232 -2.16 -21.96 2.45
N PRO A 233 -2.09 -22.16 3.77
CA PRO A 233 -2.39 -21.10 4.75
C PRO A 233 -1.51 -19.87 4.58
N ALA A 234 -2.09 -18.70 4.81
CA ALA A 234 -1.35 -17.45 4.83
C ALA A 234 -0.37 -17.39 6.02
N ASP A 235 0.85 -16.97 5.76
CA ASP A 235 1.85 -16.69 6.79
C ASP A 235 1.91 -15.18 7.05
N TYR A 236 1.50 -14.79 8.26
CA TYR A 236 1.37 -13.41 8.67
C TYR A 236 2.58 -12.93 9.45
N PHE A 237 3.23 -11.92 8.94
CA PHE A 237 4.27 -11.17 9.65
C PHE A 237 5.43 -12.03 10.17
N PRO A 238 6.04 -12.89 9.33
CA PRO A 238 7.19 -13.70 9.73
C PRO A 238 8.35 -12.82 10.23
N SER A 239 9.15 -13.38 11.13
CA SER A 239 10.34 -12.74 11.70
C SER A 239 11.63 -13.12 11.00
N ASP A 240 11.62 -14.23 10.27
CA ASP A 240 12.72 -14.81 9.50
C ASP A 240 12.22 -15.34 8.16
N GLU A 241 13.14 -15.64 7.24
CA GLU A 241 12.82 -16.15 5.90
C GLU A 241 12.99 -17.66 5.74
N ASP A 242 13.36 -18.37 6.82
CA ASP A 242 13.78 -19.77 6.73
C ASP A 242 12.65 -20.70 6.30
N ASN A 243 11.42 -20.39 6.73
CA ASN A 243 10.23 -21.16 6.41
C ASN A 243 9.44 -20.61 5.21
N LEU A 244 9.93 -19.55 4.54
CA LEU A 244 9.22 -19.00 3.39
C LEU A 244 9.38 -19.91 2.17
N PRO A 245 8.26 -20.16 1.43
CA PRO A 245 8.17 -21.29 0.51
C PRO A 245 9.01 -21.17 -0.75
N ASP A 246 9.26 -19.93 -1.21
CA ASP A 246 9.85 -19.69 -2.52
C ASP A 246 10.63 -18.36 -2.60
N THR A 247 11.18 -18.12 -3.79
CA THR A 247 11.96 -16.92 -4.07
C THR A 247 11.12 -15.63 -3.97
N ALA A 248 9.84 -15.69 -4.34
CA ALA A 248 8.95 -14.51 -4.27
C ALA A 248 8.67 -14.15 -2.82
N GLY A 249 8.33 -15.13 -1.96
CA GLY A 249 8.14 -14.92 -0.52
C GLY A 249 9.38 -14.34 0.15
N LYS A 250 10.57 -14.88 -0.14
CA LYS A 250 11.84 -14.35 0.37
C LYS A 250 12.13 -12.93 -0.12
N LEU A 251 11.82 -12.64 -1.38
CA LEU A 251 12.00 -11.30 -1.95
C LEU A 251 11.14 -10.27 -1.21
N VAL A 252 9.83 -10.49 -1.11
CA VAL A 252 8.92 -9.55 -0.44
C VAL A 252 9.23 -9.43 1.05
N PHE A 253 9.68 -10.50 1.71
CA PHE A 253 10.15 -10.45 3.09
C PHE A 253 11.36 -9.50 3.25
N ARG A 254 12.38 -9.65 2.39
CA ARG A 254 13.60 -8.83 2.44
C ARG A 254 13.34 -7.35 2.17
N MET A 255 12.31 -7.03 1.39
CA MET A 255 11.87 -5.66 1.11
C MET A 255 11.07 -5.04 2.25
N SER A 256 10.44 -5.86 3.10
CA SER A 256 9.50 -5.38 4.10
C SER A 256 10.18 -4.79 5.34
N SER A 257 9.63 -3.69 5.84
CA SER A 257 10.02 -3.08 7.11
C SER A 257 9.59 -3.94 8.30
N VAL A 258 10.30 -3.84 9.42
CA VAL A 258 9.84 -4.39 10.71
C VAL A 258 8.58 -3.65 11.14
N LEU A 259 7.63 -4.35 11.73
CA LEU A 259 6.41 -3.75 12.26
C LEU A 259 6.74 -2.75 13.38
N PRO A 260 6.25 -1.49 13.29
CA PRO A 260 6.29 -0.57 14.41
C PRO A 260 5.53 -1.10 15.63
N PRO A 261 5.87 -0.66 16.86
CA PRO A 261 5.26 -1.20 18.07
C PRO A 261 3.73 -1.17 18.09
N ALA A 262 3.12 -0.09 17.60
CA ALA A 262 1.65 0.04 17.56
C ALA A 262 1.00 -0.99 16.61
N LEU A 263 1.57 -1.19 15.41
CA LEU A 263 1.07 -2.17 14.45
C LEU A 263 1.34 -3.61 14.91
N PHE A 264 2.47 -3.86 15.56
CA PHE A 264 2.76 -5.13 16.19
C PHE A 264 1.72 -5.47 17.27
N ALA A 265 1.38 -4.50 18.13
CA ALA A 265 0.35 -4.68 19.16
C ALA A 265 -1.04 -4.89 18.53
N ALA A 266 -1.39 -4.13 17.49
CA ALA A 266 -2.65 -4.30 16.76
C ALA A 266 -2.78 -5.69 16.16
N ALA A 267 -1.73 -6.21 15.52
CA ALA A 267 -1.73 -7.55 14.94
C ALA A 267 -1.87 -8.65 16.01
N LYS A 268 -1.22 -8.47 17.17
CA LYS A 268 -1.42 -9.40 18.32
C LYS A 268 -2.84 -9.36 18.87
N ALA A 269 -3.47 -8.20 18.93
CA ALA A 269 -4.86 -8.05 19.36
C ALA A 269 -5.84 -8.76 18.42
N GLU A 270 -5.48 -8.93 17.15
CA GLU A 270 -6.21 -9.75 16.17
C GLU A 270 -5.96 -11.27 16.33
N GLY A 271 -5.25 -11.69 17.37
CA GLY A 271 -4.96 -13.09 17.64
C GLY A 271 -3.79 -13.67 16.85
N LEU A 272 -2.95 -12.84 16.21
CA LEU A 272 -1.78 -13.33 15.48
C LEU A 272 -0.63 -13.63 16.44
N ALA A 273 -0.01 -14.81 16.29
CA ALA A 273 1.16 -15.22 17.07
C ALA A 273 2.44 -14.64 16.45
N LEU A 274 2.83 -13.45 16.88
CA LEU A 274 4.01 -12.76 16.37
C LEU A 274 5.25 -12.98 17.21
N LYS A 275 6.38 -13.19 16.55
CA LYS A 275 7.72 -13.17 17.16
C LYS A 275 8.31 -11.76 17.12
N PRO A 276 9.30 -11.44 17.99
CA PRO A 276 10.06 -10.20 17.91
C PRO A 276 10.64 -9.99 16.50
N LYS A 277 10.71 -8.74 16.05
CA LYS A 277 11.19 -8.34 14.70
C LYS A 277 10.32 -8.85 13.54
N ALA A 278 9.06 -9.22 13.80
CA ALA A 278 8.10 -9.51 12.74
C ALA A 278 8.07 -8.39 11.70
N ARG A 279 8.08 -8.76 10.42
CA ARG A 279 8.06 -7.80 9.31
C ARG A 279 6.66 -7.59 8.77
N GLY A 280 6.40 -6.43 8.19
CA GLY A 280 5.13 -6.09 7.53
C GLY A 280 4.97 -6.85 6.22
N VAL A 281 4.89 -8.16 6.25
CA VAL A 281 4.68 -9.00 5.07
C VAL A 281 3.69 -10.11 5.37
N VAL A 282 2.83 -10.41 4.39
CA VAL A 282 2.00 -11.62 4.37
C VAL A 282 2.34 -12.40 3.13
N VAL A 283 2.60 -13.69 3.29
CA VAL A 283 2.91 -14.62 2.20
C VAL A 283 1.80 -15.65 2.09
N ASN A 284 1.53 -16.16 0.89
CA ASN A 284 0.42 -17.06 0.59
C ASN A 284 -0.95 -16.45 0.97
N ALA A 285 -1.13 -15.17 0.70
CA ALA A 285 -2.38 -14.49 1.04
C ALA A 285 -3.56 -15.07 0.26
N ASP A 286 -4.62 -15.42 1.00
CA ASP A 286 -5.97 -15.68 0.50
C ASP A 286 -6.81 -14.39 0.52
N PRO A 287 -8.07 -14.37 0.03
CA PRO A 287 -8.91 -13.18 0.04
C PRO A 287 -9.09 -12.56 1.44
N THR A 288 -9.19 -13.39 2.48
CA THR A 288 -9.32 -12.92 3.87
C THR A 288 -8.04 -12.24 4.35
N ALA A 289 -6.88 -12.80 3.96
CA ALA A 289 -5.59 -12.24 4.30
C ALA A 289 -5.36 -10.88 3.65
N VAL A 290 -5.85 -10.66 2.40
CA VAL A 290 -5.79 -9.34 1.75
C VAL A 290 -6.51 -8.29 2.59
N VAL A 291 -7.75 -8.56 3.00
CA VAL A 291 -8.54 -7.62 3.82
C VAL A 291 -7.84 -7.37 5.16
N ARG A 292 -7.41 -8.44 5.84
CA ARG A 292 -6.77 -8.37 7.16
C ARG A 292 -5.45 -7.61 7.12
N PHE A 293 -4.62 -7.84 6.09
CA PHE A 293 -3.35 -7.11 5.90
C PHE A 293 -3.60 -5.61 5.72
N LEU A 294 -4.53 -5.23 4.86
CA LEU A 294 -4.88 -3.83 4.62
C LEU A 294 -5.43 -3.18 5.90
N ASP A 295 -6.29 -3.88 6.65
CA ASP A 295 -6.90 -3.37 7.87
C ASP A 295 -5.86 -3.16 8.99
N ILE A 296 -5.00 -4.15 9.25
CA ILE A 296 -3.92 -4.03 10.24
C ILE A 296 -2.90 -2.97 9.80
N GLY A 297 -2.45 -3.04 8.54
CA GLY A 297 -1.42 -2.13 8.00
C GLY A 297 -1.83 -0.65 8.08
N THR A 298 -3.11 -0.36 8.02
CA THR A 298 -3.63 1.02 8.02
C THR A 298 -4.21 1.47 9.37
N ARG A 299 -3.99 0.74 10.46
CA ARG A 299 -4.42 1.11 11.83
C ARG A 299 -3.62 2.24 12.46
N VAL A 300 -3.23 3.20 11.66
CA VAL A 300 -2.77 4.49 12.17
C VAL A 300 -3.99 5.30 12.60
N THR A 301 -4.05 5.67 13.89
CA THR A 301 -5.26 6.27 14.46
C THR A 301 -5.13 7.79 14.55
N PRO A 302 -6.10 8.57 14.03
CA PRO A 302 -6.12 10.02 14.21
C PRO A 302 -6.15 10.38 15.70
N SER A 303 -5.35 11.37 16.11
CA SER A 303 -5.39 11.92 17.45
C SER A 303 -6.64 12.78 17.64
N GLY A 304 -7.40 12.49 18.68
CA GLY A 304 -8.56 13.27 19.09
C GLY A 304 -9.89 12.61 18.74
N ARG A 305 -10.48 12.03 19.75
CA ARG A 305 -11.93 11.87 19.89
C ARG A 305 -12.56 13.21 20.25
#